data_4a380769f280155616d02b9b54dddbe2
#
_entry.id   4a380769f280155616d02b9b54dddbe2
#
_cell.length_a   1.000
_cell.length_b   1.000
_cell.length_c   1.000
_cell.angle_alpha   90.00
_cell.angle_beta   90.00
_cell.angle_gamma   90.00
#
_symmetry.space_group_name_H-M   'P 1'
#
loop_
_entity.id
_entity.type
_entity.pdbx_description
1 polymer ?
#
loop_
_entity_poly.entity_id
_entity_poly.type
_entity_poly.pdbx_seq_one_letter_code
_entity_poly.pdbx_strand_id
1 'polypeptide(L)'
;MNVLCVDIGTTSLKVGIISENGEVVSVLKKDFINKTSKFIAEKWLFTLKSVLVQIEKSLTHNLDICAISISGNGPTIVSSGGLTLLWNKNYKIQNVQTGNSLFLPKLIAFKELFEKEYSRSKYLFSGPEYFVYKLTENAITLLPENRYINAYWNDKILSEKEFGNLKEKLPPFVEIGQKCGELNSDIAKFLKLKEKIPVFCAGPDFIAALIGTNTLEVGKICDRSGSSEGINFCVNVQIFHSKIRTLPSVVPNLWNLSYLVPKSSKLSENVRLEKIGEGIEILKEIANKNNLIFPKRIHVTGGQSKDLEFLQKKSDFLNLEIAICNCNDAELVGDACVAFYGLKKFNSLKDAANSLVKEDLILKPKK
;
A
#
# COMPACT_ATOMS: atom_id res chain seq x y z
N MET A 1 10.54 -2.03 -21.36
CA MET A 1 11.09 -2.02 -19.97
C MET A 1 10.01 -2.47 -19.01
N ASN A 2 10.39 -3.24 -17.97
CA ASN A 2 9.44 -3.74 -16.99
C ASN A 2 9.87 -3.41 -15.57
N VAL A 3 8.90 -3.20 -14.68
CA VAL A 3 9.12 -3.06 -13.25
C VAL A 3 8.72 -4.35 -12.55
N LEU A 4 9.57 -4.82 -11.64
CA LEU A 4 9.24 -5.86 -10.68
C LEU A 4 8.54 -5.20 -9.48
N CYS A 5 7.24 -5.43 -9.37
CA CYS A 5 6.36 -4.89 -8.33
C CYS A 5 6.14 -5.95 -7.24
N VAL A 6 6.25 -5.56 -5.97
CA VAL A 6 6.14 -6.47 -4.83
C VAL A 6 5.23 -5.88 -3.76
N ASP A 7 4.06 -6.49 -3.54
CA ASP A 7 3.16 -6.16 -2.43
C ASP A 7 3.27 -7.20 -1.32
N ILE A 8 3.69 -6.74 -0.13
CA ILE A 8 3.86 -7.58 1.06
C ILE A 8 2.56 -7.60 1.86
N GLY A 9 1.75 -8.63 1.65
CA GLY A 9 0.56 -8.87 2.46
C GLY A 9 0.88 -9.48 3.83
N THR A 10 -0.15 -9.64 4.66
CA THR A 10 -0.01 -10.25 5.99
C THR A 10 0.33 -11.74 5.93
N THR A 11 -0.15 -12.44 4.93
CA THR A 11 -0.06 -13.91 4.81
C THR A 11 0.57 -14.39 3.51
N SER A 12 0.84 -13.48 2.60
CA SER A 12 1.31 -13.80 1.24
C SER A 12 2.09 -12.62 0.65
N LEU A 13 2.92 -12.93 -0.33
CA LEU A 13 3.56 -11.98 -1.22
C LEU A 13 2.83 -12.00 -2.55
N LYS A 14 2.50 -10.83 -3.09
CA LYS A 14 2.07 -10.66 -4.48
C LYS A 14 3.23 -10.06 -5.26
N VAL A 15 3.47 -10.57 -6.44
CA VAL A 15 4.54 -10.10 -7.32
C VAL A 15 3.98 -9.91 -8.70
N GLY A 16 4.19 -8.74 -9.26
CA GLY A 16 3.78 -8.38 -10.62
C GLY A 16 4.95 -7.93 -11.46
N ILE A 17 4.88 -8.19 -12.75
CA ILE A 17 5.74 -7.60 -13.77
C ILE A 17 4.87 -6.68 -14.60
N ILE A 18 5.14 -5.40 -14.57
CA ILE A 18 4.35 -4.38 -15.26
C ILE A 18 5.24 -3.59 -16.21
N SER A 19 4.79 -3.47 -17.46
CA SER A 19 5.51 -2.78 -18.52
C SER A 19 5.33 -1.24 -18.42
N GLU A 20 6.18 -0.50 -19.12
CA GLU A 20 6.10 0.96 -19.23
C GLU A 20 4.81 1.45 -19.91
N ASN A 21 4.07 0.58 -20.56
CA ASN A 21 2.77 0.88 -21.17
C ASN A 21 1.58 0.51 -20.26
N GLY A 22 1.83 0.04 -19.03
CA GLY A 22 0.80 -0.41 -18.10
C GLY A 22 0.29 -1.84 -18.36
N GLU A 23 0.98 -2.60 -19.21
CA GLU A 23 0.64 -3.99 -19.51
C GLU A 23 1.04 -4.89 -18.36
N VAL A 24 0.15 -5.75 -17.93
CA VAL A 24 0.40 -6.73 -16.86
C VAL A 24 0.99 -8.00 -17.49
N VAL A 25 2.31 -8.09 -17.50
CA VAL A 25 3.04 -9.22 -18.11
C VAL A 25 2.85 -10.50 -17.30
N SER A 26 2.87 -10.40 -15.98
CA SER A 26 2.64 -11.53 -15.06
C SER A 26 2.21 -11.03 -13.68
N VAL A 27 1.34 -11.77 -13.02
CA VAL A 27 1.02 -11.58 -11.60
C VAL A 27 0.94 -12.94 -10.93
N LEU A 28 1.70 -13.13 -9.86
CA LEU A 28 1.64 -14.31 -9.01
C LEU A 28 1.53 -13.94 -7.53
N LYS A 29 0.71 -14.70 -6.82
CA LYS A 29 0.57 -14.65 -5.37
C LYS A 29 1.13 -15.92 -4.74
N LYS A 30 1.92 -15.79 -3.68
CA LYS A 30 2.44 -16.92 -2.92
C LYS A 30 2.28 -16.71 -1.43
N ASP A 31 1.68 -17.69 -0.79
CA ASP A 31 1.50 -17.70 0.65
C ASP A 31 2.82 -17.97 1.38
N PHE A 32 3.00 -17.30 2.53
CA PHE A 32 4.15 -17.53 3.39
C PHE A 32 4.05 -18.88 4.12
N ILE A 33 5.17 -19.56 4.21
CA ILE A 33 5.31 -20.72 5.09
C ILE A 33 5.36 -20.23 6.54
N ASN A 34 4.55 -20.81 7.42
CA ASN A 34 4.43 -20.41 8.82
C ASN A 34 4.05 -18.94 9.01
N LYS A 35 2.83 -18.59 8.59
CA LYS A 35 2.24 -17.23 8.61
C LYS A 35 2.21 -16.56 10.00
N THR A 36 2.38 -17.33 11.08
CA THR A 36 2.35 -16.84 12.47
C THR A 36 3.73 -16.59 13.06
N SER A 37 4.80 -16.87 12.32
CA SER A 37 6.17 -16.65 12.79
C SER A 37 6.40 -15.18 13.14
N LYS A 38 7.07 -14.95 14.29
CA LYS A 38 7.56 -13.62 14.65
C LYS A 38 8.69 -13.12 13.74
N PHE A 39 9.30 -14.01 12.94
CA PHE A 39 10.33 -13.72 11.95
C PHE A 39 9.82 -13.90 10.52
N ILE A 40 8.54 -13.58 10.28
CA ILE A 40 7.92 -13.74 8.96
C ILE A 40 8.65 -12.92 7.89
N ALA A 41 9.21 -11.75 8.25
CA ALA A 41 9.93 -10.88 7.33
C ALA A 41 11.18 -11.56 6.71
N GLU A 42 11.83 -12.48 7.42
CA GLU A 42 12.96 -13.24 6.86
C GLU A 42 12.54 -14.20 5.73
N LYS A 43 11.24 -14.53 5.64
CA LYS A 43 10.71 -15.41 4.59
C LYS A 43 10.43 -14.68 3.28
N TRP A 44 10.30 -13.35 3.32
CA TRP A 44 9.89 -12.56 2.15
C TRP A 44 10.84 -12.71 0.97
N LEU A 45 12.16 -12.67 1.21
CA LEU A 45 13.17 -12.82 0.16
C LEU A 45 13.14 -14.21 -0.49
N PHE A 46 13.00 -15.27 0.30
CA PHE A 46 12.87 -16.63 -0.20
C PHE A 46 11.56 -16.84 -0.98
N THR A 47 10.48 -16.21 -0.51
CA THR A 47 9.19 -16.25 -1.20
C THR A 47 9.29 -15.52 -2.55
N LEU A 48 9.92 -14.33 -2.59
CA LEU A 48 10.18 -13.60 -3.83
C LEU A 48 10.98 -14.46 -4.83
N LYS A 49 12.10 -15.07 -4.40
CA LYS A 49 12.88 -15.99 -5.24
C LYS A 49 12.01 -17.10 -5.83
N SER A 50 11.19 -17.71 -4.98
CA SER A 50 10.32 -18.81 -5.42
C SER A 50 9.27 -18.35 -6.43
N VAL A 51 8.74 -17.13 -6.30
CA VAL A 51 7.81 -16.55 -7.29
C VAL A 51 8.53 -16.23 -8.60
N LEU A 52 9.72 -15.63 -8.54
CA LEU A 52 10.51 -15.31 -9.74
C LEU A 52 10.84 -16.55 -10.55
N VAL A 53 11.19 -17.68 -9.90
CA VAL A 53 11.41 -18.95 -10.58
C VAL A 53 10.13 -19.47 -11.28
N GLN A 54 8.95 -19.22 -10.70
CA GLN A 54 7.68 -19.61 -11.32
C GLN A 54 7.36 -18.71 -12.52
N ILE A 55 7.57 -17.40 -12.39
CA ILE A 55 7.39 -16.43 -13.48
C ILE A 55 8.32 -16.77 -14.64
N GLU A 56 9.62 -17.00 -14.37
CA GLU A 56 10.61 -17.35 -15.38
C GLU A 56 10.20 -18.58 -16.20
N LYS A 57 9.62 -19.59 -15.54
CA LYS A 57 9.13 -20.81 -16.22
C LYS A 57 7.89 -20.60 -17.09
N SER A 58 7.09 -19.58 -16.80
CA SER A 58 5.85 -19.28 -17.52
C SER A 58 6.04 -18.33 -18.70
N LEU A 59 7.19 -17.66 -18.77
CA LEU A 59 7.48 -16.69 -19.82
C LEU A 59 8.41 -17.26 -20.87
N THR A 60 8.14 -16.92 -22.12
CA THR A 60 8.94 -17.34 -23.28
C THR A 60 10.16 -16.44 -23.54
N HIS A 61 10.27 -15.31 -22.84
CA HIS A 61 11.31 -14.30 -23.04
C HIS A 61 11.97 -13.88 -21.72
N ASN A 62 13.24 -13.49 -21.82
CA ASN A 62 13.96 -12.92 -20.68
C ASN A 62 13.27 -11.62 -20.20
N LEU A 63 13.06 -11.52 -18.88
CA LEU A 63 12.53 -10.34 -18.25
C LEU A 63 13.58 -9.21 -18.23
N ASP A 64 13.30 -8.14 -18.94
CA ASP A 64 14.12 -6.92 -18.83
C ASP A 64 13.58 -6.05 -17.68
N ILE A 65 14.00 -6.36 -16.46
CA ILE A 65 13.61 -5.61 -15.25
C ILE A 65 14.51 -4.39 -15.13
N CYS A 66 13.90 -3.21 -15.21
CA CYS A 66 14.60 -1.92 -15.11
C CYS A 66 14.52 -1.29 -13.71
N ALA A 67 13.57 -1.72 -12.87
CA ALA A 67 13.42 -1.28 -11.49
C ALA A 67 12.67 -2.32 -10.65
N ILE A 68 12.83 -2.22 -9.32
CA ILE A 68 12.03 -2.94 -8.33
C ILE A 68 11.27 -1.89 -7.50
N SER A 69 9.98 -2.09 -7.26
CA SER A 69 9.18 -1.25 -6.37
C SER A 69 8.42 -2.10 -5.36
N ILE A 70 8.34 -1.60 -4.12
CA ILE A 70 7.86 -2.39 -2.99
C ILE A 70 6.79 -1.60 -2.24
N SER A 71 5.63 -2.23 -2.08
CA SER A 71 4.58 -1.83 -1.15
C SER A 71 4.30 -2.92 -0.13
N GLY A 72 3.47 -2.63 0.86
CA GLY A 72 3.04 -3.66 1.79
C GLY A 72 2.16 -3.15 2.91
N ASN A 73 1.61 -4.10 3.67
CA ASN A 73 0.73 -3.78 4.77
C ASN A 73 1.44 -2.94 5.85
N GLY A 74 0.83 -1.86 6.23
CA GLY A 74 1.31 -0.99 7.30
C GLY A 74 0.21 -0.65 8.30
N PRO A 75 0.60 -0.32 9.53
CA PRO A 75 1.94 -0.23 10.11
C PRO A 75 2.42 -1.55 10.74
N THR A 76 2.99 -2.45 9.95
CA THR A 76 3.76 -3.59 10.46
C THR A 76 5.16 -3.10 10.82
N ILE A 77 5.68 -3.43 12.01
CA ILE A 77 7.02 -3.05 12.44
C ILE A 77 7.97 -4.24 12.35
N VAL A 78 9.13 -4.02 11.75
CA VAL A 78 10.18 -5.02 11.60
C VAL A 78 11.50 -4.45 12.11
N SER A 79 12.18 -5.19 12.99
CA SER A 79 13.53 -4.84 13.43
C SER A 79 14.57 -5.12 12.35
N SER A 80 15.72 -4.48 12.42
CA SER A 80 16.85 -4.81 11.54
C SER A 80 17.31 -6.29 11.66
N GLY A 81 16.93 -6.97 12.75
CA GLY A 81 17.12 -8.42 12.95
C GLY A 81 15.97 -9.29 12.40
N GLY A 82 14.94 -8.71 11.78
CA GLY A 82 13.84 -9.45 11.15
C GLY A 82 12.67 -9.82 12.06
N LEU A 83 12.74 -9.50 13.37
CA LEU A 83 11.60 -9.73 14.26
C LEU A 83 10.45 -8.79 13.87
N THR A 84 9.24 -9.35 13.76
CA THR A 84 8.08 -8.69 13.14
C THR A 84 6.91 -8.57 14.10
N LEU A 85 6.38 -7.36 14.27
CA LEU A 85 5.08 -7.06 14.88
C LEU A 85 4.08 -6.69 13.78
N LEU A 86 3.22 -7.62 13.41
CA LEU A 86 2.22 -7.41 12.36
C LEU A 86 1.18 -6.35 12.77
N TRP A 87 0.72 -5.57 11.80
CA TRP A 87 -0.25 -4.48 11.97
C TRP A 87 -1.56 -4.91 12.66
N ASN A 88 -2.02 -6.13 12.41
CA ASN A 88 -3.30 -6.67 12.90
C ASN A 88 -3.20 -7.40 14.25
N LYS A 89 -2.03 -7.39 14.91
CA LYS A 89 -1.90 -7.95 16.25
C LYS A 89 -2.42 -6.98 17.30
N ASN A 90 -3.28 -7.48 18.17
CA ASN A 90 -3.75 -6.73 19.34
C ASN A 90 -2.61 -6.60 20.36
N TYR A 91 -2.48 -5.42 20.92
CA TYR A 91 -1.55 -5.09 21.99
C TYR A 91 -2.15 -3.98 22.84
N LYS A 92 -1.77 -3.96 24.11
CA LYS A 92 -2.02 -2.84 25.00
C LYS A 92 -0.73 -2.07 25.09
N ILE A 93 -0.78 -0.76 24.89
CA ILE A 93 0.31 0.15 25.19
C ILE A 93 -0.04 0.91 26.45
N GLN A 94 0.98 1.32 27.22
CA GLN A 94 0.80 2.28 28.30
C GLN A 94 0.23 3.58 27.73
N ASN A 95 -0.37 4.42 28.59
CA ASN A 95 -0.96 5.70 28.19
C ASN A 95 0.11 6.69 27.70
N VAL A 96 0.53 6.52 26.46
CA VAL A 96 1.44 7.43 25.76
C VAL A 96 0.64 8.22 24.73
N GLN A 97 0.79 9.53 24.73
CA GLN A 97 0.13 10.36 23.72
C GLN A 97 0.87 10.25 22.38
N THR A 98 0.28 9.57 21.43
CA THR A 98 0.85 9.37 20.08
C THR A 98 0.22 10.27 19.02
N GLY A 99 -0.68 11.18 19.42
CA GLY A 99 -1.42 12.05 18.51
C GLY A 99 -2.17 11.24 17.44
N ASN A 100 -2.12 11.69 16.20
CA ASN A 100 -2.73 11.02 15.04
C ASN A 100 -1.79 10.04 14.34
N SER A 101 -0.64 9.69 14.94
CA SER A 101 0.33 8.79 14.33
C SER A 101 -0.23 7.38 14.15
N LEU A 102 -0.04 6.82 12.97
CA LEU A 102 -0.36 5.43 12.64
C LEU A 102 0.75 4.47 13.08
N PHE A 103 1.98 4.97 13.22
CA PHE A 103 3.18 4.18 13.47
C PHE A 103 3.63 4.19 14.94
N LEU A 104 3.58 5.33 15.62
CA LEU A 104 4.06 5.46 16.99
C LEU A 104 3.43 4.44 17.96
N PRO A 105 2.11 4.19 17.93
CA PRO A 105 1.52 3.16 18.79
C PRO A 105 2.15 1.77 18.58
N LYS A 106 2.48 1.42 17.32
CA LYS A 106 3.11 0.14 16.97
C LYS A 106 4.59 0.10 17.37
N LEU A 107 5.31 1.20 17.21
CA LEU A 107 6.71 1.32 17.61
C LEU A 107 6.87 1.19 19.13
N ILE A 108 5.99 1.83 19.91
CA ILE A 108 5.94 1.71 21.37
C ILE A 108 5.61 0.25 21.76
N ALA A 109 4.58 -0.33 21.16
CA ALA A 109 4.23 -1.72 21.42
C ALA A 109 5.38 -2.68 21.07
N PHE A 110 6.13 -2.41 20.00
CA PHE A 110 7.31 -3.21 19.66
C PHE A 110 8.38 -3.10 20.76
N LYS A 111 8.68 -1.88 21.22
CA LYS A 111 9.63 -1.62 22.30
C LYS A 111 9.26 -2.38 23.58
N GLU A 112 7.98 -2.33 23.99
CA GLU A 112 7.49 -2.99 25.21
C GLU A 112 7.45 -4.52 25.09
N LEU A 113 6.97 -5.05 23.95
CA LEU A 113 6.83 -6.48 23.76
C LEU A 113 8.15 -7.21 23.48
N PHE A 114 9.13 -6.51 22.93
CA PHE A 114 10.38 -7.08 22.44
C PHE A 114 11.62 -6.29 22.88
N GLU A 115 11.68 -5.94 24.15
CA GLU A 115 12.73 -5.07 24.73
C GLU A 115 14.17 -5.50 24.36
N LYS A 116 14.48 -6.79 24.46
CA LYS A 116 15.80 -7.33 24.09
C LYS A 116 16.12 -7.12 22.61
N GLU A 117 15.13 -7.33 21.72
CA GLU A 117 15.30 -7.10 20.30
C GLU A 117 15.37 -5.62 19.98
N TYR A 118 14.54 -4.80 20.61
CA TYR A 118 14.56 -3.35 20.49
C TYR A 118 15.95 -2.79 20.85
N SER A 119 16.53 -3.23 21.97
CA SER A 119 17.82 -2.72 22.45
C SER A 119 18.97 -3.05 21.48
N ARG A 120 19.01 -4.27 20.94
CA ARG A 120 20.07 -4.70 20.02
C ARG A 120 19.88 -4.27 18.56
N SER A 121 18.67 -3.91 18.17
CA SER A 121 18.37 -3.52 16.80
C SER A 121 18.94 -2.14 16.48
N LYS A 122 19.57 -2.01 15.33
CA LYS A 122 20.07 -0.75 14.81
C LYS A 122 18.90 0.12 14.32
N TYR A 123 17.95 -0.51 13.60
CA TYR A 123 16.79 0.17 13.01
C TYR A 123 15.49 -0.57 13.26
N LEU A 124 14.39 0.20 13.24
CA LEU A 124 13.01 -0.27 13.14
C LEU A 124 12.41 0.28 11.85
N PHE A 125 11.76 -0.58 11.10
CA PHE A 125 11.19 -0.28 9.79
C PHE A 125 9.71 -0.60 9.74
N SER A 126 9.00 -0.03 8.76
CA SER A 126 7.78 -0.65 8.27
C SER A 126 8.12 -1.89 7.42
N GLY A 127 7.10 -2.69 7.06
CA GLY A 127 7.32 -3.89 6.25
C GLY A 127 8.04 -3.62 4.93
N PRO A 128 7.50 -2.75 4.04
CA PRO A 128 8.14 -2.46 2.75
C PRO A 128 9.54 -1.86 2.89
N GLU A 129 9.77 -0.99 3.87
CA GLU A 129 11.08 -0.37 4.13
C GLU A 129 12.12 -1.37 4.61
N TYR A 130 11.72 -2.33 5.46
CA TYR A 130 12.60 -3.45 5.82
C TYR A 130 12.99 -4.26 4.58
N PHE A 131 12.07 -4.48 3.65
CA PHE A 131 12.38 -5.25 2.45
C PHE A 131 13.30 -4.46 1.51
N VAL A 132 13.11 -3.14 1.38
CA VAL A 132 14.08 -2.26 0.72
C VAL A 132 15.47 -2.41 1.36
N TYR A 133 15.54 -2.33 2.70
CA TYR A 133 16.81 -2.52 3.42
C TYR A 133 17.44 -3.89 3.12
N LYS A 134 16.66 -4.97 3.05
CA LYS A 134 17.15 -6.31 2.69
C LYS A 134 17.69 -6.39 1.27
N LEU A 135 17.12 -5.63 0.34
CA LEU A 135 17.54 -5.62 -1.07
C LEU A 135 18.75 -4.70 -1.33
N THR A 136 18.91 -3.63 -0.55
CA THR A 136 19.84 -2.53 -0.87
C THR A 136 20.86 -2.22 0.22
N GLU A 137 20.65 -2.72 1.45
CA GLU A 137 21.36 -2.33 2.68
C GLU A 137 21.18 -0.86 3.11
N ASN A 138 20.37 -0.08 2.39
CA ASN A 138 20.05 1.29 2.74
C ASN A 138 18.84 1.35 3.67
N ALA A 139 19.02 1.99 4.82
CA ALA A 139 17.93 2.22 5.78
C ALA A 139 17.21 3.52 5.46
N ILE A 140 15.91 3.41 5.15
CA ILE A 140 15.04 4.54 4.82
C ILE A 140 13.69 4.42 5.54
N THR A 141 13.00 5.55 5.67
CA THR A 141 11.58 5.64 5.98
C THR A 141 10.89 6.40 4.84
N LEU A 142 9.89 5.81 4.22
CA LEU A 142 9.17 6.50 3.16
C LEU A 142 8.23 7.54 3.74
N LEU A 143 8.31 8.78 3.27
CA LEU A 143 7.31 9.82 3.48
C LEU A 143 6.54 10.02 2.16
N PRO A 144 5.28 9.57 2.08
CA PRO A 144 4.52 9.61 0.82
C PRO A 144 4.28 11.02 0.29
N GLU A 145 4.12 11.98 1.21
CA GLU A 145 3.98 13.42 0.95
C GLU A 145 4.21 14.15 2.29
N ASN A 146 4.70 15.39 2.27
CA ASN A 146 5.15 16.12 3.47
C ASN A 146 4.10 16.19 4.59
N ARG A 147 2.81 16.33 4.27
CA ARG A 147 1.73 16.37 5.26
C ARG A 147 1.52 15.05 6.01
N TYR A 148 2.04 13.92 5.48
CA TYR A 148 2.02 12.64 6.18
C TYR A 148 2.89 12.61 7.43
N ILE A 149 3.76 13.61 7.65
CA ILE A 149 4.59 13.69 8.85
C ILE A 149 3.77 13.52 10.14
N ASN A 150 2.52 14.04 10.16
CA ASN A 150 1.62 13.90 11.29
C ASN A 150 1.04 12.48 11.47
N ALA A 151 1.04 11.67 10.40
CA ALA A 151 0.63 10.27 10.46
C ALA A 151 1.81 9.33 10.78
N TYR A 152 3.03 9.82 10.67
CA TYR A 152 4.26 9.12 11.05
C TYR A 152 4.74 9.60 12.42
N TRP A 153 5.71 10.50 12.45
CA TRP A 153 6.29 11.12 13.65
C TRP A 153 7.04 12.39 13.25
N ASN A 154 7.25 13.27 14.20
CA ASN A 154 8.10 14.42 14.04
C ASN A 154 9.04 14.55 15.25
N ASP A 155 10.06 15.38 15.12
CA ASP A 155 11.09 15.57 16.14
C ASP A 155 10.51 16.05 17.47
N LYS A 156 9.46 16.88 17.45
CA LYS A 156 8.81 17.38 18.66
C LYS A 156 8.21 16.24 19.49
N ILE A 157 7.46 15.34 18.85
CA ILE A 157 6.88 14.17 19.54
C ILE A 157 8.01 13.25 20.01
N LEU A 158 8.98 12.93 19.15
CA LEU A 158 10.06 12.02 19.52
C LEU A 158 11.00 12.56 20.60
N SER A 159 11.01 13.86 20.86
CA SER A 159 11.79 14.45 21.95
C SER A 159 11.13 14.29 23.34
N GLU A 160 9.88 13.84 23.40
CA GLU A 160 9.21 13.56 24.66
C GLU A 160 9.86 12.36 25.37
N LYS A 161 9.98 12.45 26.72
CA LYS A 161 10.70 11.48 27.56
C LYS A 161 10.20 10.03 27.37
N GLU A 162 8.94 9.85 27.08
CA GLU A 162 8.28 8.55 26.91
C GLU A 162 8.82 7.76 25.71
N PHE A 163 9.30 8.45 24.68
CA PHE A 163 9.86 7.77 23.49
C PHE A 163 11.33 7.34 23.69
N GLY A 164 12.06 7.95 24.66
CA GLY A 164 13.45 7.59 24.96
C GLY A 164 14.35 7.70 23.72
N ASN A 165 15.05 6.61 23.40
CA ASN A 165 15.98 6.56 22.25
C ASN A 165 15.33 6.08 20.95
N LEU A 166 13.99 6.13 20.83
CA LEU A 166 13.30 5.66 19.63
C LEU A 166 13.76 6.40 18.36
N LYS A 167 14.00 7.73 18.46
CA LYS A 167 14.48 8.55 17.34
C LYS A 167 15.75 7.99 16.71
N GLU A 168 16.67 7.45 17.50
CA GLU A 168 17.95 6.90 17.04
C GLU A 168 17.79 5.62 16.20
N LYS A 169 16.64 4.96 16.32
CA LYS A 169 16.31 3.71 15.63
C LYS A 169 15.45 3.90 14.39
N LEU A 170 15.02 5.13 14.12
CA LEU A 170 14.19 5.43 12.95
C LEU A 170 15.08 5.92 11.80
N PRO A 171 15.03 5.24 10.63
CA PRO A 171 15.76 5.69 9.47
C PRO A 171 15.29 7.05 8.96
N PRO A 172 16.15 7.79 8.20
CA PRO A 172 15.77 9.08 7.65
C PRO A 172 14.62 8.96 6.64
N PHE A 173 13.83 10.02 6.53
CA PHE A 173 12.77 10.10 5.55
C PHE A 173 13.32 10.28 4.13
N VAL A 174 12.69 9.58 3.18
CA VAL A 174 12.85 9.76 1.74
C VAL A 174 11.48 10.00 1.10
N GLU A 175 11.43 10.79 0.05
CA GLU A 175 10.19 11.09 -0.66
C GLU A 175 9.79 9.96 -1.61
N ILE A 176 8.49 9.85 -1.89
CA ILE A 176 7.97 8.89 -2.87
C ILE A 176 8.56 9.16 -4.27
N GLY A 177 8.97 8.09 -4.96
CA GLY A 177 9.67 8.18 -6.25
C GLY A 177 11.17 8.45 -6.13
N GLN A 178 11.71 8.74 -4.94
CA GLN A 178 13.16 8.78 -4.74
C GLN A 178 13.73 7.36 -4.79
N LYS A 179 14.87 7.18 -5.48
CA LYS A 179 15.60 5.92 -5.49
C LYS A 179 16.11 5.60 -4.07
N CYS A 180 15.66 4.50 -3.50
CA CYS A 180 16.03 4.05 -2.15
C CYS A 180 17.40 3.37 -2.12
N GLY A 181 17.87 2.92 -3.26
CA GLY A 181 19.16 2.24 -3.43
C GLY A 181 19.23 1.43 -4.71
N GLU A 182 20.22 0.57 -4.79
CA GLU A 182 20.40 -0.37 -5.89
C GLU A 182 20.41 -1.80 -5.33
N LEU A 183 19.90 -2.74 -6.12
CA LEU A 183 19.89 -4.14 -5.76
C LEU A 183 21.33 -4.63 -5.48
N ASN A 184 21.56 -5.10 -4.26
CA ASN A 184 22.85 -5.63 -3.81
C ASN A 184 23.27 -6.83 -4.66
N SER A 185 24.56 -6.96 -4.96
CA SER A 185 25.10 -8.00 -5.84
C SER A 185 24.82 -9.43 -5.36
N ASP A 186 24.89 -9.68 -4.05
CA ASP A 186 24.63 -11.03 -3.52
C ASP A 186 23.14 -11.37 -3.59
N ILE A 187 22.28 -10.39 -3.35
CA ILE A 187 20.83 -10.54 -3.51
C ILE A 187 20.47 -10.70 -4.99
N ALA A 188 21.09 -9.94 -5.88
CA ALA A 188 20.90 -10.08 -7.33
C ALA A 188 21.23 -11.49 -7.82
N LYS A 189 22.38 -12.03 -7.42
CA LYS A 189 22.79 -13.43 -7.70
C LYS A 189 21.78 -14.42 -7.12
N PHE A 190 21.34 -14.21 -5.86
CA PHE A 190 20.36 -15.07 -5.22
C PHE A 190 19.03 -15.08 -5.95
N LEU A 191 18.54 -13.92 -6.40
CA LEU A 191 17.28 -13.76 -7.14
C LEU A 191 17.40 -14.09 -8.64
N LYS A 192 18.62 -14.22 -9.18
CA LYS A 192 18.93 -14.34 -10.62
C LYS A 192 18.49 -13.10 -11.42
N LEU A 193 18.66 -11.93 -10.83
CA LEU A 193 18.41 -10.65 -11.47
C LEU A 193 19.71 -9.95 -11.82
N LYS A 194 19.65 -8.91 -12.65
CA LYS A 194 20.80 -8.02 -12.92
C LYS A 194 21.19 -7.29 -11.63
N GLU A 195 22.46 -7.03 -11.47
CA GLU A 195 22.96 -6.18 -10.37
C GLU A 195 22.59 -4.72 -10.59
N LYS A 196 22.58 -3.94 -9.52
CA LYS A 196 22.39 -2.47 -9.55
C LYS A 196 21.05 -2.02 -10.12
N ILE A 197 20.04 -2.91 -10.17
CA ILE A 197 18.68 -2.49 -10.47
C ILE A 197 18.23 -1.47 -9.41
N PRO A 198 17.73 -0.26 -9.78
CA PRO A 198 17.21 0.70 -8.83
C PRO A 198 15.99 0.16 -8.09
N VAL A 199 15.96 0.39 -6.76
CA VAL A 199 14.89 -0.04 -5.87
C VAL A 199 14.14 1.19 -5.36
N PHE A 200 12.81 1.12 -5.41
CA PHE A 200 11.88 2.15 -4.94
C PHE A 200 10.97 1.58 -3.86
N CYS A 201 10.40 2.47 -3.06
CA CYS A 201 9.39 2.14 -2.04
C CYS A 201 8.10 2.92 -2.36
N ALA A 202 6.99 2.21 -2.51
CA ALA A 202 5.67 2.80 -2.63
C ALA A 202 4.93 2.89 -1.27
N GLY A 203 5.52 2.31 -0.23
CA GLY A 203 5.08 2.41 1.16
C GLY A 203 3.86 1.55 1.50
N PRO A 204 2.93 2.08 2.32
CA PRO A 204 1.76 1.33 2.71
C PRO A 204 0.90 0.91 1.52
N ASP A 205 0.38 -0.32 1.54
CA ASP A 205 -0.47 -0.92 0.50
C ASP A 205 -1.64 -0.02 0.08
N PHE A 206 -2.26 0.69 1.04
CA PHE A 206 -3.36 1.60 0.72
C PHE A 206 -2.93 2.77 -0.15
N ILE A 207 -1.70 3.28 0.00
CA ILE A 207 -1.14 4.36 -0.84
C ILE A 207 -0.88 3.83 -2.25
N ALA A 208 -0.21 2.68 -2.34
CA ALA A 208 0.04 2.03 -3.63
C ALA A 208 -1.28 1.74 -4.37
N ALA A 209 -2.32 1.28 -3.66
CA ALA A 209 -3.64 1.05 -4.24
C ALA A 209 -4.33 2.33 -4.74
N LEU A 210 -4.22 3.46 -4.01
CA LEU A 210 -4.76 4.75 -4.47
C LEU A 210 -4.07 5.23 -5.75
N ILE A 211 -2.76 5.02 -5.85
CA ILE A 211 -2.00 5.32 -7.08
C ILE A 211 -2.44 4.38 -8.20
N GLY A 212 -2.48 3.07 -7.94
CA GLY A 212 -2.80 2.04 -8.92
C GLY A 212 -4.27 1.96 -9.33
N THR A 213 -5.18 2.68 -8.66
CA THR A 213 -6.56 2.92 -9.09
C THR A 213 -6.76 4.32 -9.67
N ASN A 214 -5.67 5.08 -9.83
CA ASN A 214 -5.71 6.47 -10.29
C ASN A 214 -6.66 7.37 -9.46
N THR A 215 -6.73 7.15 -8.13
CA THR A 215 -7.54 7.95 -7.20
C THR A 215 -6.75 9.19 -6.75
N LEU A 216 -6.19 9.91 -7.71
CA LEU A 216 -5.24 11.03 -7.54
C LEU A 216 -5.77 12.38 -8.04
N GLU A 217 -7.07 12.47 -8.31
CA GLU A 217 -7.77 13.69 -8.74
C GLU A 217 -9.04 13.89 -7.94
N VAL A 218 -9.43 15.16 -7.79
CA VAL A 218 -10.71 15.51 -7.16
C VAL A 218 -11.87 14.80 -7.86
N GLY A 219 -12.74 14.18 -7.10
CA GLY A 219 -13.89 13.46 -7.63
C GLY A 219 -13.60 11.99 -8.00
N LYS A 220 -12.36 11.52 -7.93
CA LYS A 220 -12.05 10.10 -8.11
C LYS A 220 -12.34 9.33 -6.82
N ILE A 221 -12.86 8.13 -6.99
CA ILE A 221 -13.21 7.24 -5.88
C ILE A 221 -12.76 5.81 -6.19
N CYS A 222 -12.23 5.13 -5.21
CA CYS A 222 -11.96 3.70 -5.31
C CYS A 222 -12.48 2.94 -4.10
N ASP A 223 -12.77 1.67 -4.32
CA ASP A 223 -13.13 0.71 -3.31
C ASP A 223 -12.09 -0.42 -3.30
N ARG A 224 -11.38 -0.51 -2.18
CA ARG A 224 -10.38 -1.53 -1.91
C ARG A 224 -11.05 -2.71 -1.21
N SER A 225 -11.51 -3.67 -2.02
CA SER A 225 -12.32 -4.81 -1.61
C SER A 225 -11.45 -6.01 -1.22
N GLY A 226 -11.06 -6.08 0.05
CA GLY A 226 -10.23 -7.15 0.62
C GLY A 226 -10.92 -7.92 1.76
N SER A 227 -10.15 -8.28 2.79
CA SER A 227 -10.67 -8.83 4.07
C SER A 227 -11.49 -7.79 4.85
N SER A 228 -11.14 -6.54 4.71
CA SER A 228 -11.95 -5.35 5.03
C SER A 228 -12.12 -4.55 3.76
N GLU A 229 -13.10 -3.68 3.70
CA GLU A 229 -13.36 -2.84 2.54
C GLU A 229 -13.13 -1.38 2.88
N GLY A 230 -12.39 -0.69 2.05
CA GLY A 230 -12.04 0.72 2.25
C GLY A 230 -12.46 1.55 1.05
N ILE A 231 -13.50 2.38 1.22
CA ILE A 231 -13.95 3.31 0.19
C ILE A 231 -13.20 4.61 0.35
N ASN A 232 -12.51 5.04 -0.70
CA ASN A 232 -11.59 6.17 -0.68
C ASN A 232 -12.00 7.20 -1.72
N PHE A 233 -12.20 8.44 -1.31
CA PHE A 233 -12.64 9.55 -2.15
C PHE A 233 -11.63 10.68 -2.13
N CYS A 234 -11.12 11.07 -3.28
CA CYS A 234 -10.14 12.13 -3.41
C CYS A 234 -10.82 13.51 -3.50
N VAL A 235 -10.39 14.43 -2.64
CA VAL A 235 -10.97 15.78 -2.52
C VAL A 235 -9.85 16.83 -2.39
N ASN A 236 -10.19 18.12 -2.58
CA ASN A 236 -9.26 19.24 -2.44
C ASN A 236 -9.40 20.01 -1.12
N VAL A 237 -10.19 19.49 -0.18
CA VAL A 237 -10.42 20.12 1.11
C VAL A 237 -10.27 19.09 2.24
N GLN A 238 -9.63 19.48 3.33
CA GLN A 238 -9.54 18.63 4.52
C GLN A 238 -10.88 18.63 5.25
N ILE A 239 -11.43 17.44 5.46
CA ILE A 239 -12.75 17.26 6.07
C ILE A 239 -12.60 16.41 7.32
N PHE A 240 -13.22 16.86 8.42
CA PHE A 240 -13.29 16.14 9.69
C PHE A 240 -14.70 15.58 9.85
N HIS A 241 -14.80 14.26 10.00
CA HIS A 241 -16.07 13.56 10.20
C HIS A 241 -15.87 12.31 11.06
N SER A 242 -16.77 12.04 11.99
CA SER A 242 -16.60 10.95 12.98
C SER A 242 -16.47 9.54 12.39
N LYS A 243 -17.07 9.30 11.20
CA LYS A 243 -17.03 8.00 10.51
C LYS A 243 -16.01 7.96 9.37
N ILE A 244 -15.31 9.06 9.08
CA ILE A 244 -14.37 9.17 7.96
C ILE A 244 -12.97 9.47 8.50
N ARG A 245 -12.00 8.71 8.04
CA ARG A 245 -10.60 9.03 8.24
C ARG A 245 -10.11 9.88 7.06
N THR A 246 -9.57 11.05 7.36
CA THR A 246 -8.96 11.94 6.37
C THR A 246 -7.45 11.87 6.47
N LEU A 247 -6.80 11.53 5.35
CA LEU A 247 -5.35 11.53 5.19
C LEU A 247 -4.97 12.41 4.00
N PRO A 248 -3.75 12.95 3.94
CA PRO A 248 -3.25 13.58 2.73
C PRO A 248 -3.31 12.62 1.53
N SER A 249 -3.46 13.13 0.32
CA SER A 249 -3.11 12.39 -0.89
C SER A 249 -1.59 12.45 -1.10
N VAL A 250 -1.06 11.58 -1.96
CA VAL A 250 0.34 11.72 -2.46
C VAL A 250 0.49 12.87 -3.45
N VAL A 251 -0.61 13.46 -3.88
CA VAL A 251 -0.63 14.68 -4.69
C VAL A 251 -0.80 15.88 -3.75
N PRO A 252 0.07 16.89 -3.81
CA PRO A 252 -0.03 18.11 -2.99
C PRO A 252 -1.42 18.75 -3.08
N ASN A 253 -1.88 19.30 -1.95
CA ASN A 253 -3.18 19.98 -1.82
C ASN A 253 -4.42 19.10 -1.99
N LEU A 254 -4.27 17.80 -2.19
CA LEU A 254 -5.39 16.85 -2.21
C LEU A 254 -5.43 16.02 -0.94
N TRP A 255 -6.61 15.52 -0.62
CA TRP A 255 -6.90 14.69 0.54
C TRP A 255 -7.64 13.42 0.12
N ASN A 256 -7.47 12.38 0.91
CA ASN A 256 -8.19 11.11 0.77
C ASN A 256 -9.14 10.93 1.96
N LEU A 257 -10.43 10.91 1.67
CA LEU A 257 -11.48 10.56 2.64
C LEU A 257 -11.70 9.05 2.58
N SER A 258 -11.58 8.37 3.71
CA SER A 258 -11.67 6.92 3.76
C SER A 258 -12.77 6.46 4.72
N TYR A 259 -13.77 5.72 4.19
CA TYR A 259 -14.74 4.98 4.97
C TYR A 259 -14.33 3.51 5.03
N LEU A 260 -14.33 2.91 6.22
CA LEU A 260 -13.88 1.54 6.42
C LEU A 260 -15.06 0.64 6.82
N VAL A 261 -15.25 -0.46 6.10
CA VAL A 261 -16.09 -1.60 6.50
C VAL A 261 -15.19 -2.71 7.03
N PRO A 262 -14.99 -2.81 8.35
CA PRO A 262 -14.07 -3.78 8.92
C PRO A 262 -14.61 -5.20 8.74
N LYS A 263 -13.71 -6.15 8.40
CA LYS A 263 -14.04 -7.57 8.24
C LYS A 263 -15.18 -7.82 7.23
N SER A 264 -15.29 -7.00 6.19
CA SER A 264 -16.36 -7.06 5.17
C SER A 264 -16.49 -8.45 4.55
N SER A 265 -15.38 -9.17 4.35
CA SER A 265 -15.37 -10.54 3.82
C SER A 265 -16.06 -11.59 4.71
N LYS A 266 -16.37 -11.24 5.98
CA LYS A 266 -17.10 -12.12 6.92
C LYS A 266 -18.59 -11.76 7.05
N LEU A 267 -19.04 -10.70 6.43
CA LEU A 267 -20.42 -10.27 6.41
C LEU A 267 -21.19 -11.05 5.33
N SER A 268 -22.48 -11.25 5.55
CA SER A 268 -23.37 -11.69 4.47
C SER A 268 -23.43 -10.62 3.37
N GLU A 269 -23.72 -11.04 2.15
CA GLU A 269 -23.73 -10.15 0.98
C GLU A 269 -24.61 -8.92 1.18
N ASN A 270 -25.84 -9.08 1.67
CA ASN A 270 -26.76 -7.98 1.91
C ASN A 270 -26.23 -6.99 2.95
N VAL A 271 -25.79 -7.48 4.11
CA VAL A 271 -25.21 -6.63 5.18
C VAL A 271 -23.97 -5.90 4.68
N ARG A 272 -23.20 -6.54 3.84
CA ARG A 272 -22.03 -5.92 3.23
C ARG A 272 -22.41 -4.80 2.27
N LEU A 273 -23.39 -5.02 1.38
CA LEU A 273 -23.90 -3.99 0.47
C LEU A 273 -24.48 -2.80 1.23
N GLU A 274 -25.27 -3.05 2.30
CA GLU A 274 -25.81 -1.98 3.16
C GLU A 274 -24.69 -1.14 3.79
N LYS A 275 -23.61 -1.77 4.31
CA LYS A 275 -22.48 -1.06 4.90
C LYS A 275 -21.68 -0.25 3.88
N ILE A 276 -21.50 -0.77 2.68
CA ILE A 276 -20.88 -0.05 1.57
C ILE A 276 -21.77 1.15 1.17
N GLY A 277 -23.08 0.93 1.04
CA GLY A 277 -24.06 1.98 0.75
C GLY A 277 -24.05 3.09 1.80
N GLU A 278 -24.01 2.75 3.10
CA GLU A 278 -23.83 3.74 4.17
C GLU A 278 -22.60 4.63 3.93
N GLY A 279 -21.47 4.01 3.60
CA GLY A 279 -20.23 4.74 3.32
C GLY A 279 -20.34 5.66 2.10
N ILE A 280 -20.94 5.18 1.04
CA ILE A 280 -21.17 5.96 -0.19
C ILE A 280 -22.09 7.16 0.08
N GLU A 281 -23.19 6.98 0.82
CA GLU A 281 -24.11 8.09 1.15
C GLU A 281 -23.43 9.15 2.02
N ILE A 282 -22.64 8.75 3.03
CA ILE A 282 -21.84 9.69 3.82
C ILE A 282 -20.88 10.49 2.92
N LEU A 283 -20.19 9.85 1.99
CA LEU A 283 -19.28 10.54 1.07
C LEU A 283 -20.03 11.45 0.09
N LYS A 284 -21.23 11.08 -0.37
CA LYS A 284 -22.10 11.95 -1.18
C LYS A 284 -22.57 13.19 -0.41
N GLU A 285 -23.00 13.00 0.84
CA GLU A 285 -23.39 14.13 1.70
C GLU A 285 -22.22 15.10 1.93
N ILE A 286 -21.04 14.56 2.17
CA ILE A 286 -19.81 15.36 2.33
C ILE A 286 -19.51 16.12 1.03
N ALA A 287 -19.59 15.45 -0.11
CA ALA A 287 -19.37 16.08 -1.41
C ALA A 287 -20.37 17.24 -1.64
N ASN A 288 -21.65 17.02 -1.41
CA ASN A 288 -22.71 18.03 -1.57
C ASN A 288 -22.48 19.25 -0.65
N LYS A 289 -22.15 19.02 0.64
CA LYS A 289 -21.89 20.09 1.61
C LYS A 289 -20.67 20.95 1.26
N ASN A 290 -19.73 20.41 0.48
CA ASN A 290 -18.50 21.08 0.09
C ASN A 290 -18.47 21.49 -1.39
N ASN A 291 -19.61 21.46 -2.08
CA ASN A 291 -19.73 21.78 -3.52
C ASN A 291 -18.79 20.93 -4.40
N LEU A 292 -18.57 19.68 -4.02
CA LEU A 292 -17.79 18.72 -4.80
C LEU A 292 -18.71 17.85 -5.63
N ILE A 293 -18.28 17.49 -6.84
CA ILE A 293 -19.02 16.56 -7.70
C ILE A 293 -18.71 15.14 -7.22
N PHE A 294 -19.75 14.41 -6.79
CA PHE A 294 -19.61 12.99 -6.50
C PHE A 294 -19.60 12.19 -7.82
N PRO A 295 -18.65 11.25 -8.02
CA PRO A 295 -18.50 10.56 -9.30
C PRO A 295 -19.63 9.56 -9.56
N LYS A 296 -19.89 9.28 -10.84
CA LYS A 296 -20.81 8.22 -11.28
C LYS A 296 -20.15 6.84 -11.35
N ARG A 297 -18.83 6.77 -11.17
CA ARG A 297 -18.02 5.57 -11.33
C ARG A 297 -17.07 5.37 -10.15
N ILE A 298 -16.98 4.12 -9.67
CA ILE A 298 -16.05 3.68 -8.63
C ILE A 298 -15.06 2.69 -9.25
N HIS A 299 -13.76 2.87 -9.01
CA HIS A 299 -12.75 1.87 -9.33
C HIS A 299 -12.69 0.84 -8.20
N VAL A 300 -12.77 -0.45 -8.53
CA VAL A 300 -12.73 -1.55 -7.56
C VAL A 300 -11.44 -2.33 -7.72
N THR A 301 -10.78 -2.61 -6.59
CA THR A 301 -9.55 -3.42 -6.53
C THR A 301 -9.60 -4.42 -5.37
N GLY A 302 -8.65 -5.35 -5.36
CA GLY A 302 -8.50 -6.37 -4.32
C GLY A 302 -9.16 -7.69 -4.65
N GLY A 303 -9.13 -8.64 -3.71
CA GLY A 303 -9.54 -10.03 -3.99
C GLY A 303 -10.99 -10.21 -4.43
N GLN A 304 -11.86 -9.30 -4.05
CA GLN A 304 -13.29 -9.37 -4.37
C GLN A 304 -13.63 -8.72 -5.73
N SER A 305 -12.69 -8.01 -6.34
CA SER A 305 -12.85 -7.49 -7.71
C SER A 305 -12.96 -8.61 -8.77
N LYS A 306 -12.70 -9.85 -8.37
CA LYS A 306 -12.85 -11.04 -9.22
C LYS A 306 -14.26 -11.62 -9.24
N ASP A 307 -15.12 -11.22 -8.31
CA ASP A 307 -16.50 -11.68 -8.19
C ASP A 307 -17.43 -10.76 -8.97
N LEU A 308 -17.56 -11.01 -10.27
CA LEU A 308 -18.34 -10.18 -11.18
C LEU A 308 -19.83 -10.17 -10.84
N GLU A 309 -20.38 -11.26 -10.29
CA GLU A 309 -21.77 -11.34 -9.87
C GLU A 309 -22.04 -10.38 -8.70
N PHE A 310 -21.19 -10.43 -7.67
CA PHE A 310 -21.26 -9.51 -6.54
C PHE A 310 -21.06 -8.06 -6.99
N LEU A 311 -20.10 -7.80 -7.87
CA LEU A 311 -19.85 -6.44 -8.38
C LEU A 311 -21.04 -5.90 -9.19
N GLN A 312 -21.77 -6.74 -9.95
CA GLN A 312 -22.99 -6.31 -10.63
C GLN A 312 -24.08 -5.95 -9.62
N LYS A 313 -24.33 -6.78 -8.59
CA LYS A 313 -25.25 -6.48 -7.50
C LYS A 313 -24.88 -5.18 -6.78
N LYS A 314 -23.60 -4.96 -6.56
CA LYS A 314 -23.07 -3.73 -5.96
C LYS A 314 -23.34 -2.51 -6.85
N SER A 315 -23.12 -2.63 -8.15
CA SER A 315 -23.43 -1.58 -9.14
C SER A 315 -24.92 -1.22 -9.11
N ASP A 316 -25.77 -2.25 -9.13
CA ASP A 316 -27.25 -2.10 -9.11
C ASP A 316 -27.70 -1.43 -7.80
N PHE A 317 -27.19 -1.91 -6.65
CA PHE A 317 -27.54 -1.40 -5.32
C PHE A 317 -27.12 0.06 -5.10
N LEU A 318 -25.90 0.42 -5.53
CA LEU A 318 -25.34 1.77 -5.36
C LEU A 318 -25.82 2.76 -6.43
N ASN A 319 -26.41 2.26 -7.52
CA ASN A 319 -26.69 3.01 -8.73
C ASN A 319 -25.45 3.77 -9.26
N LEU A 320 -24.31 3.07 -9.29
CA LEU A 320 -23.01 3.61 -9.74
C LEU A 320 -22.34 2.63 -10.70
N GLU A 321 -21.62 3.15 -11.67
CA GLU A 321 -20.76 2.33 -12.52
C GLU A 321 -19.59 1.79 -11.70
N ILE A 322 -19.23 0.52 -11.90
CA ILE A 322 -18.04 -0.10 -11.30
C ILE A 322 -17.04 -0.40 -12.39
N ALA A 323 -15.87 0.22 -12.29
CA ALA A 323 -14.74 -0.03 -13.17
C ALA A 323 -13.74 -0.98 -12.50
N ILE A 324 -13.35 -2.01 -13.24
CA ILE A 324 -12.32 -2.96 -12.86
C ILE A 324 -11.08 -2.65 -13.70
N CYS A 325 -9.95 -2.44 -13.03
CA CYS A 325 -8.69 -2.19 -13.71
C CYS A 325 -8.10 -3.50 -14.26
N ASN A 326 -7.23 -3.39 -15.25
CA ASN A 326 -6.50 -4.50 -15.87
C ASN A 326 -5.64 -5.32 -14.89
N CYS A 327 -5.43 -4.83 -13.69
CA CYS A 327 -4.84 -5.56 -12.58
C CYS A 327 -5.76 -5.48 -11.36
N ASN A 328 -6.28 -6.62 -10.90
CA ASN A 328 -7.11 -6.68 -9.69
C ASN A 328 -6.31 -6.36 -8.40
N ASP A 329 -5.00 -6.47 -8.45
CA ASP A 329 -4.07 -6.12 -7.38
C ASP A 329 -3.45 -4.75 -7.71
N ALA A 330 -4.25 -3.67 -7.57
CA ALA A 330 -3.87 -2.31 -7.96
C ALA A 330 -2.61 -1.81 -7.24
N GLU A 331 -2.27 -2.37 -6.07
CA GLU A 331 -1.02 -2.08 -5.36
C GLU A 331 0.19 -2.29 -6.27
N LEU A 332 0.17 -3.35 -7.11
CA LEU A 332 1.27 -3.64 -8.05
C LEU A 332 1.37 -2.59 -9.17
N VAL A 333 0.22 -2.08 -9.67
CA VAL A 333 0.23 -0.98 -10.64
C VAL A 333 0.72 0.31 -10.00
N GLY A 334 0.34 0.56 -8.74
CA GLY A 334 0.85 1.69 -7.95
C GLY A 334 2.37 1.61 -7.76
N ASP A 335 2.90 0.43 -7.47
CA ASP A 335 4.34 0.17 -7.42
C ASP A 335 5.03 0.53 -8.74
N ALA A 336 4.46 0.11 -9.87
CA ALA A 336 4.98 0.46 -11.21
C ALA A 336 4.94 1.97 -11.45
N CYS A 337 3.85 2.66 -11.09
CA CYS A 337 3.75 4.12 -11.18
C CYS A 337 4.86 4.82 -10.41
N VAL A 338 5.13 4.39 -9.17
CA VAL A 338 6.19 4.95 -8.32
C VAL A 338 7.57 4.74 -8.95
N ALA A 339 7.85 3.53 -9.45
CA ALA A 339 9.13 3.22 -10.08
C ALA A 339 9.33 4.02 -11.37
N PHE A 340 8.36 4.05 -12.28
CA PHE A 340 8.50 4.80 -13.53
C PHE A 340 8.57 6.31 -13.33
N TYR A 341 7.85 6.85 -12.34
CA TYR A 341 8.01 8.24 -11.91
C TYR A 341 9.43 8.48 -11.37
N GLY A 342 9.94 7.60 -10.51
CA GLY A 342 11.30 7.70 -9.98
C GLY A 342 12.38 7.57 -11.05
N LEU A 343 12.15 6.80 -12.09
CA LEU A 343 13.00 6.69 -13.29
C LEU A 343 12.86 7.89 -14.24
N LYS A 344 12.06 8.90 -13.88
CA LYS A 344 11.80 10.11 -14.70
C LYS A 344 11.15 9.84 -16.05
N LYS A 345 10.36 8.75 -16.13
CA LYS A 345 9.53 8.45 -17.31
C LYS A 345 8.26 9.29 -17.37
N PHE A 346 7.82 9.78 -16.21
CA PHE A 346 6.66 10.66 -16.04
C PHE A 346 7.03 11.86 -15.18
N ASN A 347 6.36 12.98 -15.41
CA ASN A 347 6.60 14.24 -14.69
C ASN A 347 5.99 14.23 -13.28
N SER A 348 4.97 13.40 -13.05
CA SER A 348 4.30 13.26 -11.76
C SER A 348 3.75 11.84 -11.56
N LEU A 349 3.42 11.49 -10.31
CA LEU A 349 2.69 10.25 -10.01
C LEU A 349 1.31 10.21 -10.67
N LYS A 350 0.66 11.37 -10.80
CA LYS A 350 -0.62 11.50 -11.49
C LYS A 350 -0.48 11.15 -12.97
N ASP A 351 0.56 11.66 -13.65
CA ASP A 351 0.82 11.34 -15.07
C ASP A 351 1.13 9.85 -15.24
N ALA A 352 1.91 9.28 -14.32
CA ALA A 352 2.18 7.84 -14.31
C ALA A 352 0.88 7.02 -14.15
N ALA A 353 0.03 7.39 -13.19
CA ALA A 353 -1.24 6.70 -12.97
C ALA A 353 -2.19 6.85 -14.17
N ASN A 354 -2.30 8.04 -14.76
CA ASN A 354 -3.11 8.28 -15.97
C ASN A 354 -2.65 7.42 -17.16
N SER A 355 -1.35 7.15 -17.26
CA SER A 355 -0.78 6.35 -18.34
C SER A 355 -0.88 4.84 -18.10
N LEU A 356 -0.62 4.37 -16.89
CA LEU A 356 -0.43 2.96 -16.59
C LEU A 356 -1.71 2.26 -16.10
N VAL A 357 -2.63 2.99 -15.46
CA VAL A 357 -3.90 2.41 -15.00
C VAL A 357 -4.86 2.32 -16.18
N LYS A 358 -5.27 1.11 -16.52
CA LYS A 358 -6.23 0.83 -17.60
C LYS A 358 -7.52 0.25 -17.03
N GLU A 359 -8.65 0.71 -17.52
CA GLU A 359 -9.95 0.11 -17.24
C GLU A 359 -10.17 -1.06 -18.21
N ASP A 360 -10.41 -2.25 -17.69
CA ASP A 360 -10.63 -3.48 -18.45
C ASP A 360 -12.12 -3.76 -18.64
N LEU A 361 -12.91 -3.56 -17.58
CA LEU A 361 -14.35 -3.82 -17.58
C LEU A 361 -15.10 -2.73 -16.81
N ILE A 362 -16.23 -2.30 -17.35
CA ILE A 362 -17.16 -1.39 -16.70
C ILE A 362 -18.53 -2.07 -16.57
N LEU A 363 -18.96 -2.31 -15.33
CA LEU A 363 -20.29 -2.76 -15.00
C LEU A 363 -21.19 -1.55 -14.78
N LYS A 364 -22.35 -1.53 -15.44
CA LYS A 364 -23.36 -0.47 -15.30
C LYS A 364 -24.54 -0.99 -14.51
N PRO A 365 -25.20 -0.12 -13.72
CA PRO A 365 -26.46 -0.49 -13.05
C PRO A 365 -27.47 -1.01 -14.08
N LYS A 366 -28.08 -2.15 -13.80
CA LYS A 366 -29.23 -2.66 -14.53
C LYS A 366 -30.47 -1.93 -14.02
N LYS A 367 -31.26 -1.41 -14.95
CA LYS A 367 -32.55 -0.77 -14.62
C LYS A 367 -33.55 -1.77 -14.07
#